data_82fc4e9c04986f77f04c7e3566ad190e
#
_entry.id   82fc4e9c04986f77f04c7e3566ad190e
#
_cell.length_a   1.000
_cell.length_b   1.000
_cell.length_c   1.000
_cell.angle_alpha   90.00
_cell.angle_beta   90.00
_cell.angle_gamma   90.00
#
_symmetry.space_group_name_H-M   'P 1'
#
loop_
_entity.id
_entity.type
_entity.pdbx_description
1 polymer ?
#
loop_
_entity_poly.entity_id
_entity_poly.type
_entity_poly.pdbx_seq_one_letter_code
_entity_poly.pdbx_strand_id
1 'polypeptide(L)'
;MTSVNLPLNSNKSLELHFAYKKIRDYNEAGLKELYKLMLAICKLVGITEAPDEPITLLLIKHLQDHHKDFSKEEIQRAFSLATAGKLDFNFEHYNRITPQLISLTLNKYKDQRNK
;
A
#
# COMPACT_ATOMS: atom_id res chain seq x y z
N MET A 1 -21.07 16.11 -16.65
CA MET A 1 -20.76 15.52 -16.49
C MET A 1 -20.62 14.57 -16.47
N THR A 2 -20.38 14.19 -16.30
CA THR A 2 -20.22 13.47 -16.21
C THR A 2 -19.99 12.44 -16.15
N SER A 3 -19.80 12.02 -15.96
CA SER A 3 -19.48 11.16 -15.83
C SER A 3 -19.41 10.14 -15.65
N VAL A 4 -19.37 9.93 -15.42
CA VAL A 4 -19.14 9.05 -15.05
C VAL A 4 -19.37 7.66 -14.99
N ASN A 5 -19.31 6.94 -15.69
CA ASN A 5 -19.62 5.53 -15.80
C ASN A 5 -18.40 4.64 -15.71
N LEU A 6 -17.36 5.19 -15.12
CA LEU A 6 -16.14 4.43 -14.89
C LEU A 6 -16.30 3.56 -13.66
N PRO A 7 -15.72 2.34 -13.63
CA PRO A 7 -15.71 1.54 -12.42
C PRO A 7 -15.07 2.31 -11.28
N LEU A 8 -15.77 2.42 -10.16
CA LEU A 8 -15.33 3.23 -9.04
C LEU A 8 -13.95 2.83 -8.52
N ASN A 9 -13.67 1.53 -8.42
CA ASN A 9 -12.40 1.06 -7.88
C ASN A 9 -11.23 1.40 -8.78
N SER A 10 -11.34 1.16 -10.08
CA SER A 10 -10.29 1.51 -11.04
C SER A 10 -10.05 3.01 -11.07
N ASN A 11 -11.15 3.78 -11.11
CA ASN A 11 -11.08 5.23 -11.17
C ASN A 11 -10.39 5.78 -9.92
N LYS A 12 -10.75 5.27 -8.75
CA LYS A 12 -10.16 5.73 -7.49
C LYS A 12 -8.66 5.43 -7.43
N SER A 13 -8.25 4.25 -7.88
CA SER A 13 -6.83 3.88 -7.87
C SER A 13 -6.01 4.77 -8.79
N LEU A 14 -6.52 5.10 -9.98
CA LEU A 14 -5.84 6.01 -10.90
C LEU A 14 -5.79 7.43 -10.35
N GLU A 15 -6.86 7.89 -9.72
CA GLU A 15 -6.87 9.19 -9.06
C GLU A 15 -5.76 9.28 -8.02
N LEU A 16 -5.65 8.29 -7.17
CA LEU A 16 -4.62 8.28 -6.13
C LEU A 16 -3.22 8.24 -6.75
N HIS A 17 -3.05 7.48 -7.82
CA HIS A 17 -1.76 7.37 -8.49
C HIS A 17 -1.27 8.72 -9.02
N PHE A 18 -2.16 9.54 -9.57
CA PHE A 18 -1.78 10.82 -10.15
C PHE A 18 -1.85 11.99 -9.18
N ALA A 19 -2.61 11.88 -8.09
CA ALA A 19 -2.88 13.01 -7.21
C ALA A 19 -1.83 13.23 -6.13
N TYR A 20 -1.11 12.18 -5.72
CA TYR A 20 -0.27 12.24 -4.54
C TYR A 20 1.21 12.03 -4.86
N LYS A 21 2.05 12.65 -4.02
CA LYS A 21 3.49 12.54 -4.11
C LYS A 21 3.92 11.09 -3.91
N LYS A 22 4.91 10.65 -4.68
CA LYS A 22 5.44 9.28 -4.63
C LYS A 22 6.52 9.17 -3.54
N ILE A 23 6.75 7.94 -3.09
CA ILE A 23 7.76 7.67 -2.05
C ILE A 23 9.13 8.21 -2.45
N ARG A 24 9.50 8.10 -3.73
CA ARG A 24 10.80 8.60 -4.22
C ARG A 24 11.02 10.08 -3.96
N ASP A 25 9.94 10.85 -3.78
CA ASP A 25 10.00 12.28 -3.56
C ASP A 25 9.77 12.67 -2.10
N TYR A 26 9.70 11.68 -1.19
CA TYR A 26 9.44 11.96 0.21
C TYR A 26 10.66 12.56 0.89
N ASN A 27 10.43 13.58 1.70
CA ASN A 27 11.42 14.10 2.65
C ASN A 27 11.29 13.35 3.98
N GLU A 28 12.01 13.83 4.99
CA GLU A 28 11.99 13.19 6.31
C GLU A 28 10.58 13.14 6.91
N ALA A 29 9.79 14.21 6.76
CA ALA A 29 8.42 14.22 7.26
C ALA A 29 7.55 13.18 6.55
N GLY A 30 7.72 13.01 5.24
CA GLY A 30 7.01 11.99 4.46
C GLY A 30 7.37 10.58 4.89
N LEU A 31 8.64 10.34 5.22
CA LEU A 31 9.08 9.03 5.71
C LEU A 31 8.51 8.73 7.09
N LYS A 32 8.37 9.73 7.95
CA LYS A 32 7.69 9.55 9.24
C LYS A 32 6.22 9.17 9.05
N GLU A 33 5.55 9.78 8.09
CA GLU A 33 4.18 9.43 7.77
C GLU A 33 4.07 8.00 7.23
N LEU A 34 5.05 7.57 6.45
CA LEU A 34 5.12 6.21 5.95
C LEU A 34 5.30 5.21 7.09
N TYR A 35 6.11 5.54 8.08
CA TYR A 35 6.29 4.73 9.28
C TYR A 35 4.94 4.54 10.00
N LYS A 36 4.22 5.64 10.22
CA LYS A 36 2.90 5.59 10.85
C LYS A 36 1.93 4.74 10.03
N LEU A 37 2.00 4.86 8.71
CA LEU A 37 1.15 4.07 7.83
C LEU A 37 1.41 2.58 7.97
N MET A 38 2.68 2.17 8.09
CA MET A 38 3.00 0.74 8.25
C MET A 38 2.35 0.18 9.51
N LEU A 39 2.37 0.92 10.61
CA LEU A 39 1.70 0.50 11.84
C LEU A 39 0.19 0.45 11.68
N ALA A 40 -0.37 1.42 10.98
CA ALA A 40 -1.82 1.45 10.71
C ALA A 40 -2.25 0.28 9.81
N ILE A 41 -1.44 -0.08 8.82
CA ILE A 41 -1.72 -1.22 7.95
C ILE A 41 -1.76 -2.52 8.77
N CYS A 42 -0.84 -2.70 9.70
CA CYS A 42 -0.85 -3.88 10.56
C CYS A 42 -2.19 -4.01 11.29
N LYS A 43 -2.72 -2.92 11.81
CA LYS A 43 -4.03 -2.92 12.46
C LYS A 43 -5.16 -3.20 11.46
N LEU A 44 -5.09 -2.59 10.30
CA LEU A 44 -6.11 -2.74 9.26
C LEU A 44 -6.28 -4.20 8.84
N VAL A 45 -5.17 -4.92 8.67
CA VAL A 45 -5.21 -6.30 8.21
C VAL A 45 -5.36 -7.33 9.35
N GLY A 46 -5.46 -6.87 10.59
CA GLY A 46 -5.73 -7.75 11.73
C GLY A 46 -4.50 -8.36 12.38
N ILE A 47 -3.33 -7.76 12.21
CA ILE A 47 -2.12 -8.21 12.90
C ILE A 47 -2.17 -7.74 14.34
N THR A 48 -2.01 -8.68 15.28
CA THR A 48 -2.16 -8.39 16.71
C THR A 48 -0.89 -7.86 17.36
N GLU A 49 0.28 -8.16 16.78
CA GLU A 49 1.55 -7.68 17.29
C GLU A 49 2.20 -6.77 16.27
N ALA A 50 2.31 -5.49 16.61
CA ALA A 50 3.00 -4.54 15.75
C ALA A 50 4.48 -4.92 15.63
N PRO A 51 5.11 -4.74 14.46
CA PRO A 51 6.54 -4.98 14.31
C PRO A 51 7.31 -3.98 15.16
N ASP A 52 8.48 -4.39 15.64
CA ASP A 52 9.38 -3.46 16.37
C ASP A 52 9.96 -2.44 15.40
N GLU A 53 10.66 -1.45 15.95
CA GLU A 53 11.21 -0.37 15.12
C GLU A 53 12.20 -0.85 14.07
N PRO A 54 13.19 -1.73 14.39
CA PRO A 54 14.10 -2.21 13.34
C PRO A 54 13.39 -2.91 12.19
N ILE A 55 12.39 -3.72 12.47
CA ILE A 55 11.62 -4.40 11.42
C ILE A 55 10.83 -3.39 10.60
N THR A 56 10.18 -2.43 11.25
CA THR A 56 9.41 -1.39 10.55
C THR A 56 10.32 -0.59 9.61
N LEU A 57 11.51 -0.23 10.05
CA LEU A 57 12.47 0.50 9.23
C LEU A 57 12.93 -0.32 8.01
N LEU A 58 13.10 -1.64 8.19
CA LEU A 58 13.42 -2.52 7.05
C LEU A 58 12.28 -2.57 6.04
N LEU A 59 11.03 -2.59 6.50
CA LEU A 59 9.88 -2.58 5.59
C LEU A 59 9.82 -1.27 4.81
N ILE A 60 10.10 -0.14 5.46
CA ILE A 60 10.16 1.17 4.80
C ILE A 60 11.26 1.20 3.75
N LYS A 61 12.44 0.68 4.09
CA LYS A 61 13.54 0.60 3.13
C LYS A 61 13.16 -0.25 1.92
N HIS A 62 12.46 -1.35 2.14
CA HIS A 62 11.96 -2.18 1.05
C HIS A 62 11.04 -1.38 0.13
N LEU A 63 10.14 -0.57 0.69
CA LEU A 63 9.27 0.30 -0.09
C LEU A 63 10.08 1.33 -0.89
N GLN A 64 11.09 1.93 -0.28
CA GLN A 64 11.96 2.90 -0.96
C GLN A 64 12.76 2.27 -2.09
N ASP A 65 13.22 1.04 -1.90
CA ASP A 65 14.09 0.37 -2.87
C ASP A 65 13.31 -0.23 -4.04
N HIS A 66 12.10 -0.71 -3.80
CA HIS A 66 11.36 -1.52 -4.79
C HIS A 66 9.99 -0.98 -5.18
N HIS A 67 9.45 -0.03 -4.44
CA HIS A 67 8.07 0.46 -4.66
C HIS A 67 8.00 1.98 -4.58
N LYS A 68 9.04 2.65 -5.01
CA LYS A 68 9.17 4.10 -4.91
C LYS A 68 8.17 4.89 -5.76
N ASP A 69 7.51 4.22 -6.71
CA ASP A 69 6.53 4.87 -7.58
C ASP A 69 5.12 4.88 -6.98
N PHE A 70 4.96 4.34 -5.78
CA PHE A 70 3.69 4.40 -5.06
C PHE A 70 3.69 5.55 -4.08
N SER A 71 2.50 6.09 -3.81
CA SER A 71 2.29 7.00 -2.68
C SER A 71 1.83 6.20 -1.47
N LYS A 72 1.91 6.80 -0.27
CA LYS A 72 1.36 6.15 0.92
C LYS A 72 -0.14 5.94 0.80
N GLU A 73 -0.84 6.82 0.09
CA GLU A 73 -2.28 6.72 -0.15
C GLU A 73 -2.59 5.47 -0.99
N GLU A 74 -1.77 5.21 -2.01
CA GLU A 74 -1.93 4.00 -2.81
C GLU A 74 -1.62 2.73 -2.03
N ILE A 75 -0.59 2.78 -1.18
CA ILE A 75 -0.23 1.63 -0.35
C ILE A 75 -1.39 1.28 0.58
N GLN A 76 -1.98 2.27 1.23
CA GLN A 76 -3.12 2.06 2.11
C GLN A 76 -4.29 1.44 1.34
N ARG A 77 -4.58 1.96 0.16
CA ARG A 77 -5.66 1.42 -0.67
C ARG A 77 -5.38 -0.02 -1.09
N ALA A 78 -4.14 -0.33 -1.47
CA ALA A 78 -3.76 -1.69 -1.87
C ALA A 78 -4.06 -2.69 -0.76
N PHE A 79 -3.65 -2.39 0.48
CA PHE A 79 -3.90 -3.28 1.60
C PHE A 79 -5.37 -3.33 2.00
N SER A 80 -6.11 -2.24 1.85
CA SER A 80 -7.57 -2.25 2.05
C SER A 80 -8.25 -3.17 1.07
N LEU A 81 -7.88 -3.12 -0.21
CA LEU A 81 -8.46 -3.98 -1.23
C LEU A 81 -8.05 -5.45 -1.02
N ALA A 82 -6.79 -5.69 -0.65
CA ALA A 82 -6.31 -7.04 -0.39
C ALA A 82 -7.08 -7.70 0.75
N THR A 83 -7.24 -6.97 1.85
CA THR A 83 -7.91 -7.50 3.03
C THR A 83 -9.41 -7.71 2.79
N ALA A 84 -9.99 -6.96 1.86
CA ALA A 84 -11.40 -7.11 1.46
C ALA A 84 -11.59 -8.19 0.40
N GLY A 85 -10.52 -8.87 -0.02
CA GLY A 85 -10.62 -9.92 -1.04
C GLY A 85 -10.84 -9.39 -2.45
N LYS A 86 -10.47 -8.15 -2.71
CA LYS A 86 -10.73 -7.49 -4.00
C LYS A 86 -9.53 -7.43 -4.94
N LEU A 87 -8.41 -8.02 -4.55
CA LEU A 87 -7.26 -8.21 -5.43
C LEU A 87 -7.19 -9.69 -5.84
N ASP A 88 -6.55 -9.94 -6.96
CA ASP A 88 -6.50 -11.27 -7.57
C ASP A 88 -5.42 -12.14 -6.92
N PHE A 89 -5.55 -12.39 -5.63
CA PHE A 89 -4.73 -13.35 -4.89
C PHE A 89 -5.33 -13.59 -3.51
N ASN A 90 -4.91 -14.68 -2.87
CA ASN A 90 -5.33 -15.00 -1.52
C ASN A 90 -4.41 -14.29 -0.53
N PHE A 91 -4.93 -13.24 0.12
CA PHE A 91 -4.15 -12.42 1.05
C PHE A 91 -4.04 -13.11 2.41
N GLU A 92 -2.82 -13.55 2.76
CA GLU A 92 -2.55 -14.17 4.06
C GLU A 92 -1.29 -13.57 4.65
N HIS A 93 -1.36 -13.11 5.90
CA HIS A 93 -0.24 -12.44 6.55
C HIS A 93 0.43 -13.26 7.67
N TYR A 94 -0.21 -14.33 8.13
CA TYR A 94 0.33 -15.14 9.23
C TYR A 94 0.76 -14.30 10.43
N ASN A 95 -0.04 -13.30 10.76
CA ASN A 95 0.16 -12.35 11.86
C ASN A 95 1.43 -11.49 11.74
N ARG A 96 1.93 -11.24 10.52
CA ARG A 96 3.05 -10.32 10.30
C ARG A 96 3.08 -9.82 8.86
N ILE A 97 3.65 -8.62 8.68
CA ILE A 97 3.92 -8.09 7.34
C ILE A 97 5.36 -8.44 6.98
N THR A 98 5.57 -8.95 5.79
CA THR A 98 6.89 -9.27 5.25
C THR A 98 7.12 -8.49 3.95
N PRO A 99 8.38 -8.29 3.53
CA PRO A 99 8.66 -7.69 2.24
C PRO A 99 7.99 -8.42 1.07
N GLN A 100 7.92 -9.75 1.15
CA GLN A 100 7.28 -10.56 0.11
C GLN A 100 5.79 -10.26 0.04
N LEU A 101 5.12 -10.15 1.18
CA LEU A 101 3.68 -9.83 1.21
C LEU A 101 3.43 -8.42 0.68
N ILE A 102 4.29 -7.46 1.03
CA ILE A 102 4.19 -6.09 0.52
C ILE A 102 4.31 -6.10 -1.00
N SER A 103 5.34 -6.75 -1.54
CA SER A 103 5.56 -6.79 -2.99
C SER A 103 4.42 -7.47 -3.72
N LEU A 104 3.95 -8.60 -3.20
CA LEU A 104 2.83 -9.32 -3.82
C LEU A 104 1.57 -8.44 -3.85
N THR A 105 1.25 -7.81 -2.73
CA THR A 105 0.07 -6.96 -2.61
C THR A 105 0.15 -5.77 -3.57
N LEU A 106 1.28 -5.06 -3.58
CA LEU A 106 1.45 -3.88 -4.42
C LEU A 106 1.49 -4.24 -5.91
N ASN A 107 2.09 -5.37 -6.28
CA ASN A 107 2.12 -5.79 -7.67
C ASN A 107 0.72 -6.18 -8.16
N LYS A 108 -0.05 -6.88 -7.36
CA LYS A 108 -1.44 -7.22 -7.72
C LYS A 108 -2.32 -5.98 -7.80
N TYR A 109 -2.12 -5.04 -6.89
CA TYR A 109 -2.81 -3.76 -6.93
C TYR A 109 -2.47 -2.99 -8.21
N LYS A 110 -1.18 -2.93 -8.54
CA LYS A 110 -0.73 -2.23 -9.75
C LYS A 110 -1.33 -2.84 -11.01
N ASP A 111 -1.35 -4.16 -11.10
CA ASP A 111 -1.94 -4.85 -12.24
C ASP A 111 -3.43 -4.49 -12.40
N GLN A 112 -4.16 -4.48 -11.29
CA GLN A 112 -5.58 -4.13 -11.32
C GLN A 112 -5.79 -2.65 -11.65
N ARG A 113 -4.97 -1.76 -11.10
CA ARG A 113 -5.04 -0.33 -11.38
C ARG A 113 -4.84 -0.03 -12.85
N ASN A 114 -3.96 -0.76 -13.51
CA ASN A 114 -3.56 -0.50 -14.89
C ASN A 114 -4.43 -1.22 -15.93
N LYS A 115 -5.48 -1.89 -15.52
CA LYS A 115 -6.43 -2.53 -16.44
C LYS A 115 -7.39 -1.49 -17.11
#